data_d04a562bd11fdf7d7c01e86cc4e768d0
#
_entry.id   d04a562bd11fdf7d7c01e86cc4e768d0
#
_cell.length_a   1.000
_cell.length_b   1.000
_cell.length_c   1.000
_cell.angle_alpha   90.00
_cell.angle_beta   90.00
_cell.angle_gamma   90.00
#
_symmetry.space_group_name_H-M   'P 1'
#
loop_
_entity.id
_entity.type
_entity.pdbx_description
1 polymer ?
#
loop_
_entity_poly.entity_id
_entity_poly.type
_entity_poly.pdbx_seq_one_letter_code
_entity_poly.pdbx_strand_id
1 'polypeptide(L)'
;MENKNSFESECSSNCEEEEINTKEGKKSDSPQNNLKNYNLIKAISITLTSILEQNKNLENYKEIIENQSHSIFSGNFVPNISVKEYLERIQTYANIEKSTLIICLIYIDRLCNKAKITLTYYNIHRILFSSIIIGIKYNEDCFYDNKYYSQIAATACARRSISEAALSNAARL
;
A
#
# COMPACT_ATOMS: atom_id res chain seq x y z
N MET A 1 -17.67 -1.96 -48.61
CA MET A 1 -17.98 -3.20 -47.87
C MET A 1 -16.98 -3.27 -46.70
N GLU A 2 -17.48 -2.84 -45.58
CA GLU A 2 -16.73 -2.71 -44.32
C GLU A 2 -16.74 -4.07 -43.61
N ASN A 3 -15.62 -4.47 -43.10
CA ASN A 3 -15.55 -5.59 -42.14
C ASN A 3 -14.82 -5.10 -40.90
N LYS A 4 -15.60 -4.63 -39.93
CA LYS A 4 -15.17 -4.38 -38.55
C LYS A 4 -15.15 -5.72 -37.84
N ASN A 5 -13.97 -6.26 -37.54
CA ASN A 5 -13.80 -7.32 -36.57
C ASN A 5 -13.54 -6.70 -35.19
N SER A 6 -14.60 -6.73 -34.41
CA SER A 6 -14.58 -6.52 -32.97
C SER A 6 -13.78 -7.65 -32.30
N PHE A 7 -12.66 -7.30 -31.67
CA PHE A 7 -11.97 -8.16 -30.72
C PHE A 7 -12.44 -7.76 -29.32
N GLU A 8 -13.60 -8.26 -28.94
CA GLU A 8 -14.03 -8.25 -27.55
C GLU A 8 -13.39 -9.43 -26.84
N SER A 9 -12.45 -9.15 -25.98
CA SER A 9 -11.82 -10.11 -25.08
C SER A 9 -12.82 -10.52 -24.01
N GLU A 10 -13.25 -11.75 -24.07
CA GLU A 10 -13.90 -12.44 -22.95
C GLU A 10 -12.86 -12.65 -21.83
N CYS A 11 -12.87 -11.77 -20.86
CA CYS A 11 -12.35 -12.02 -19.55
C CYS A 11 -13.54 -12.03 -18.57
N SER A 12 -14.36 -13.07 -18.70
CA SER A 12 -15.50 -13.31 -17.82
C SER A 12 -15.02 -14.02 -16.56
N SER A 13 -15.03 -13.28 -15.45
CA SER A 13 -15.80 -13.58 -14.25
C SER A 13 -15.85 -15.04 -13.79
N ASN A 14 -14.99 -15.37 -12.83
CA ASN A 14 -15.34 -16.29 -11.74
C ASN A 14 -14.68 -15.81 -10.44
N CYS A 15 -15.12 -14.66 -9.96
CA CYS A 15 -14.98 -14.29 -8.56
C CYS A 15 -16.39 -13.95 -8.09
N GLU A 16 -17.02 -14.90 -7.42
CA GLU A 16 -18.33 -14.74 -6.81
C GLU A 16 -18.29 -13.57 -5.82
N GLU A 17 -19.25 -12.66 -5.96
CA GLU A 17 -19.51 -11.57 -5.03
C GLU A 17 -19.98 -12.16 -3.70
N GLU A 18 -19.07 -12.44 -2.78
CA GLU A 18 -19.43 -12.66 -1.38
C GLU A 18 -19.60 -11.30 -0.70
N GLU A 19 -20.85 -10.96 -0.41
CA GLU A 19 -21.23 -9.90 0.52
C GLU A 19 -20.45 -10.06 1.82
N ILE A 20 -19.83 -8.97 2.27
CA ILE A 20 -19.12 -8.91 3.57
C ILE A 20 -20.16 -9.00 4.68
N ASN A 21 -20.57 -10.22 4.96
CA ASN A 21 -21.32 -10.54 6.16
C ASN A 21 -20.30 -10.87 7.26
N THR A 22 -20.31 -10.09 8.31
CA THR A 22 -19.52 -10.28 9.52
C THR A 22 -19.86 -11.61 10.18
N LYS A 23 -19.23 -12.68 9.72
CA LYS A 23 -19.15 -13.96 10.42
C LYS A 23 -17.74 -14.50 10.30
N GLU A 24 -17.12 -14.68 11.46
CA GLU A 24 -15.87 -15.37 11.64
C GLU A 24 -15.87 -16.73 10.95
N GLY A 25 -15.26 -16.78 9.76
CA GLY A 25 -14.95 -18.00 9.02
C GLY A 25 -13.46 -18.23 9.06
N LYS A 26 -12.97 -18.99 10.02
CA LYS A 26 -11.61 -19.52 10.08
C LYS A 26 -11.36 -20.33 8.81
N LYS A 27 -10.74 -19.73 7.78
CA LYS A 27 -9.92 -20.48 6.83
C LYS A 27 -8.59 -20.76 7.55
N SER A 28 -8.26 -22.01 7.68
CA SER A 28 -7.03 -22.54 8.25
C SER A 28 -5.84 -22.19 7.36
N ASP A 29 -5.37 -20.95 7.47
CA ASP A 29 -4.07 -20.57 6.92
C ASP A 29 -3.00 -21.20 7.81
N SER A 30 -2.24 -22.13 7.25
CA SER A 30 -1.12 -22.75 7.94
C SER A 30 -0.14 -21.67 8.41
N PRO A 31 0.36 -21.72 9.65
CA PRO A 31 1.27 -20.72 10.23
C PRO A 31 2.55 -20.47 9.41
N GLN A 32 2.88 -21.35 8.49
CA GLN A 32 4.08 -21.30 7.67
C GLN A 32 4.06 -20.23 6.56
N ASN A 33 2.90 -19.80 6.05
CA ASN A 33 2.84 -18.76 5.01
C ASN A 33 3.06 -17.36 5.60
N ASN A 34 2.59 -17.09 6.80
CA ASN A 34 2.82 -15.82 7.49
C ASN A 34 4.30 -15.61 7.83
N LEU A 35 5.06 -16.69 8.08
CA LEU A 35 6.49 -16.62 8.41
C LEU A 35 7.37 -16.35 7.18
N LYS A 36 6.96 -16.81 5.99
CA LYS A 36 7.79 -16.68 4.77
C LYS A 36 8.01 -15.24 4.33
N ASN A 37 7.01 -14.38 4.47
CA ASN A 37 7.09 -12.98 4.05
C ASN A 37 7.52 -12.04 5.18
N TYR A 38 7.42 -12.46 6.45
CA TYR A 38 7.73 -11.63 7.60
C TYR A 38 9.15 -11.05 7.56
N ASN A 39 10.16 -11.87 7.31
CA ASN A 39 11.54 -11.40 7.24
C ASN A 39 11.78 -10.43 6.08
N LEU A 40 11.14 -10.67 4.93
CA LEU A 40 11.22 -9.78 3.77
C LEU A 40 10.53 -8.44 4.06
N ILE A 41 9.34 -8.46 4.62
CA ILE A 41 8.60 -7.26 5.03
C ILE A 41 9.40 -6.45 6.05
N LYS A 42 10.00 -7.12 7.03
CA LYS A 42 10.87 -6.49 8.01
C LYS A 42 12.08 -5.83 7.35
N ALA A 43 12.76 -6.52 6.45
CA ALA A 43 13.89 -5.97 5.71
C ALA A 43 13.48 -4.75 4.88
N ILE A 44 12.39 -4.85 4.10
CA ILE A 44 11.84 -3.75 3.31
C ILE A 44 11.50 -2.54 4.18
N SER A 45 10.82 -2.78 5.30
CA SER A 45 10.41 -1.69 6.20
C SER A 45 11.60 -0.97 6.83
N ILE A 46 12.64 -1.70 7.23
CA ILE A 46 13.88 -1.11 7.77
C ILE A 46 14.57 -0.26 6.71
N THR A 47 14.72 -0.79 5.49
CA THR A 47 15.37 -0.08 4.39
C THR A 47 14.61 1.20 4.03
N LEU A 48 13.30 1.12 3.84
CA LEU A 48 12.49 2.30 3.51
C LEU A 48 12.52 3.34 4.64
N THR A 49 12.42 2.91 5.90
CA THR A 49 12.50 3.83 7.04
C THR A 49 13.87 4.50 7.12
N SER A 50 14.96 3.77 6.86
CA SER A 50 16.31 4.35 6.80
C SER A 50 16.44 5.42 5.71
N ILE A 51 15.88 5.17 4.53
CA ILE A 51 15.86 6.16 3.42
C ILE A 51 15.05 7.39 3.83
N LEU A 52 13.89 7.20 4.47
CA LEU A 52 13.06 8.32 4.93
C LEU A 52 13.78 9.20 5.97
N GLU A 53 14.48 8.60 6.92
CA GLU A 53 15.27 9.34 7.92
C GLU A 53 16.44 10.06 7.27
N GLN A 54 17.16 9.43 6.33
CA GLN A 54 18.22 10.08 5.58
C GLN A 54 17.70 11.31 4.81
N ASN A 55 16.58 11.15 4.10
CA ASN A 55 15.96 12.24 3.35
C ASN A 55 15.48 13.37 4.26
N LYS A 56 14.92 13.04 5.44
CA LYS A 56 14.45 14.01 6.43
C LYS A 56 15.60 14.90 6.97
N ASN A 57 16.81 14.36 7.02
CA ASN A 57 17.98 15.09 7.49
C ASN A 57 18.67 15.95 6.41
N LEU A 58 18.12 16.00 5.18
CA LEU A 58 18.62 16.90 4.15
C LEU A 58 18.32 18.36 4.50
N GLU A 59 19.28 19.26 4.27
CA GLU A 59 19.13 20.68 4.55
C GLU A 59 17.94 21.31 3.81
N ASN A 60 17.65 20.86 2.60
CA ASN A 60 16.55 21.33 1.75
C ASN A 60 15.26 20.51 1.89
N TYR A 61 15.08 19.72 2.98
CA TYR A 61 13.91 18.83 3.13
C TYR A 61 12.56 19.56 3.07
N LYS A 62 12.48 20.76 3.64
CA LYS A 62 11.26 21.60 3.58
C LYS A 62 10.91 22.00 2.15
N GLU A 63 11.90 22.45 1.39
CA GLU A 63 11.75 22.79 -0.01
C GLU A 63 11.29 21.58 -0.86
N ILE A 64 11.85 20.38 -0.57
CA ILE A 64 11.44 19.14 -1.22
C ILE A 64 9.95 18.87 -0.97
N ILE A 65 9.46 19.03 0.26
CA ILE A 65 8.05 18.83 0.59
C ILE A 65 7.16 19.83 -0.16
N GLU A 66 7.54 21.10 -0.17
CA GLU A 66 6.80 22.16 -0.85
C GLU A 66 6.73 21.91 -2.36
N ASN A 67 7.84 21.59 -3.01
CA ASN A 67 7.93 21.29 -4.43
C ASN A 67 7.12 20.04 -4.83
N GLN A 68 6.98 19.08 -3.92
CA GLN A 68 6.22 17.85 -4.16
C GLN A 68 4.77 17.92 -3.66
N SER A 69 4.33 19.02 -3.06
CA SER A 69 2.99 19.17 -2.49
C SER A 69 1.87 18.97 -3.51
N HIS A 70 2.10 19.33 -4.75
CA HIS A 70 1.16 19.15 -5.87
C HIS A 70 1.20 17.76 -6.51
N SER A 71 2.11 16.88 -6.08
CA SER A 71 2.16 15.50 -6.58
C SER A 71 0.94 14.71 -6.13
N ILE A 72 0.42 13.85 -7.02
CA ILE A 72 -0.68 12.91 -6.71
C ILE A 72 -0.32 11.96 -5.54
N PHE A 73 0.96 11.76 -5.30
CA PHE A 73 1.45 10.93 -4.19
C PHE A 73 1.60 11.70 -2.87
N SER A 74 1.56 13.03 -2.88
CA SER A 74 1.68 13.82 -1.67
C SER A 74 0.40 13.76 -0.83
N GLY A 75 0.55 13.53 0.47
CA GLY A 75 -0.53 13.63 1.46
C GLY A 75 -0.47 14.96 2.18
N ASN A 76 -1.62 15.45 2.65
CA ASN A 76 -1.72 16.67 3.45
C ASN A 76 -1.22 16.48 4.89
N PHE A 77 -1.08 15.23 5.33
CA PHE A 77 -0.59 14.86 6.65
C PHE A 77 0.22 13.57 6.59
N VAL A 78 1.06 13.38 7.58
CA VAL A 78 1.80 12.13 7.78
C VAL A 78 0.87 11.12 8.44
N PRO A 79 0.64 9.94 7.84
CA PRO A 79 -0.18 8.90 8.46
C PRO A 79 0.42 8.42 9.79
N ASN A 80 -0.44 8.18 10.77
CA ASN A 80 -0.04 7.69 12.10
C ASN A 80 0.25 6.17 12.14
N ILE A 81 0.63 5.58 11.03
CA ILE A 81 0.99 4.17 10.91
C ILE A 81 2.42 4.07 10.38
N SER A 82 3.22 3.21 10.98
CA SER A 82 4.58 2.96 10.48
C SER A 82 4.57 2.23 9.14
N VAL A 83 5.64 2.36 8.36
CA VAL A 83 5.81 1.63 7.10
C VAL A 83 5.71 0.12 7.32
N LYS A 84 6.25 -0.38 8.45
CA LYS A 84 6.20 -1.79 8.81
C LYS A 84 4.75 -2.26 9.05
N GLU A 85 4.02 -1.60 9.94
CA GLU A 85 2.63 -1.95 10.25
C GLU A 85 1.73 -1.86 9.01
N TYR A 86 2.01 -0.89 8.14
CA TYR A 86 1.29 -0.73 6.88
C TYR A 86 1.54 -1.90 5.93
N LEU A 87 2.78 -2.33 5.74
CA LEU A 87 3.14 -3.50 4.94
C LEU A 87 2.57 -4.80 5.52
N GLU A 88 2.69 -5.01 6.84
CA GLU A 88 2.13 -6.18 7.52
C GLU A 88 0.61 -6.27 7.32
N ARG A 89 -0.07 -5.12 7.40
CA ARG A 89 -1.50 -5.05 7.15
C ARG A 89 -1.86 -5.42 5.71
N ILE A 90 -1.20 -4.81 4.72
CA ILE A 90 -1.46 -5.12 3.32
C ILE A 90 -1.18 -6.62 3.06
N GLN A 91 -0.09 -7.16 3.59
CA GLN A 91 0.24 -8.58 3.48
C GLN A 91 -0.87 -9.48 4.05
N THR A 92 -1.40 -9.11 5.21
CA THR A 92 -2.44 -9.90 5.89
C THR A 92 -3.72 -10.01 5.07
N TYR A 93 -4.14 -8.93 4.42
CA TYR A 93 -5.40 -8.90 3.69
C TYR A 93 -5.27 -9.18 2.19
N ALA A 94 -4.15 -8.84 1.58
CA ALA A 94 -3.92 -9.04 0.15
C ALA A 94 -3.13 -10.32 -0.17
N ASN A 95 -2.53 -10.97 0.84
CA ASN A 95 -1.73 -12.20 0.70
C ASN A 95 -0.71 -12.16 -0.45
N ILE A 96 0.11 -11.11 -0.47
CA ILE A 96 1.03 -10.78 -1.57
C ILE A 96 2.15 -11.81 -1.69
N GLU A 97 2.52 -12.18 -2.90
CA GLU A 97 3.67 -13.03 -3.15
C GLU A 97 5.01 -12.31 -2.90
N LYS A 98 6.06 -13.08 -2.62
CA LYS A 98 7.41 -12.53 -2.43
C LYS A 98 7.95 -11.82 -3.66
N SER A 99 7.70 -12.37 -4.82
CA SER A 99 8.06 -11.81 -6.12
C SER A 99 7.45 -10.42 -6.29
N THR A 100 6.18 -10.28 -5.98
CA THR A 100 5.43 -9.02 -6.04
C THR A 100 6.00 -7.96 -5.09
N LEU A 101 6.39 -8.33 -3.86
CA LEU A 101 7.05 -7.42 -2.94
C LEU A 101 8.40 -6.90 -3.47
N ILE A 102 9.18 -7.75 -4.16
CA ILE A 102 10.43 -7.34 -4.78
C ILE A 102 10.17 -6.42 -5.98
N ILE A 103 9.20 -6.76 -6.82
CA ILE A 103 8.79 -5.94 -7.98
C ILE A 103 8.33 -4.56 -7.51
N CYS A 104 7.61 -4.49 -6.39
CA CYS A 104 7.19 -3.22 -5.77
C CYS A 104 8.39 -2.30 -5.50
N LEU A 105 9.49 -2.82 -4.94
CA LEU A 105 10.71 -2.02 -4.70
C LEU A 105 11.32 -1.50 -6.01
N ILE A 106 11.32 -2.33 -7.06
CA ILE A 106 11.80 -1.90 -8.38
C ILE A 106 10.93 -0.76 -8.93
N TYR A 107 9.61 -0.81 -8.74
CA TYR A 107 8.72 0.27 -9.16
C TYR A 107 8.95 1.55 -8.37
N ILE A 108 9.18 1.46 -7.05
CA ILE A 108 9.52 2.60 -6.21
C ILE A 108 10.83 3.25 -6.69
N ASP A 109 11.87 2.46 -6.90
CA ASP A 109 13.16 2.94 -7.40
C ASP A 109 13.01 3.64 -8.77
N ARG A 110 12.31 3.00 -9.71
CA ARG A 110 12.05 3.59 -11.03
C ARG A 110 11.25 4.88 -10.95
N LEU A 111 10.24 4.95 -10.09
CA LEU A 111 9.44 6.15 -9.89
C LEU A 111 10.31 7.29 -9.35
N CYS A 112 11.11 7.03 -8.31
CA CYS A 112 12.01 8.01 -7.73
C CYS A 112 13.01 8.55 -8.77
N ASN A 113 13.61 7.66 -9.56
CA ASN A 113 14.61 8.03 -10.55
C ASN A 113 14.02 8.78 -11.75
N LYS A 114 12.88 8.31 -12.31
CA LYS A 114 12.28 8.90 -13.52
C LYS A 114 11.50 10.19 -13.24
N ALA A 115 10.70 10.19 -12.19
CA ALA A 115 9.87 11.34 -11.81
C ALA A 115 10.60 12.32 -10.88
N LYS A 116 11.87 12.04 -10.51
CA LYS A 116 12.66 12.88 -9.58
C LYS A 116 11.93 13.12 -8.25
N ILE A 117 11.22 12.09 -7.77
CA ILE A 117 10.49 12.13 -6.50
C ILE A 117 11.42 11.67 -5.39
N THR A 118 11.54 12.48 -4.36
CA THR A 118 12.21 12.11 -3.10
C THR A 118 11.18 11.48 -2.16
N LEU A 119 11.50 10.31 -1.59
CA LEU A 119 10.64 9.65 -0.60
C LEU A 119 10.61 10.48 0.68
N THR A 120 9.40 10.79 1.13
CA THR A 120 9.12 11.53 2.36
C THR A 120 8.04 10.83 3.16
N TYR A 121 7.88 11.19 4.44
CA TYR A 121 6.78 10.67 5.27
C TYR A 121 5.39 11.05 4.74
N TYR A 122 5.29 12.09 3.89
CA TYR A 122 4.04 12.55 3.28
C TYR A 122 3.62 11.73 2.06
N ASN A 123 4.57 11.04 1.38
CA ASN A 123 4.27 10.35 0.12
C ASN A 123 4.50 8.83 0.16
N ILE A 124 5.30 8.30 1.09
CA ILE A 124 5.72 6.90 1.10
C ILE A 124 4.55 5.91 1.11
N HIS A 125 3.52 6.14 1.91
CA HIS A 125 2.40 5.20 2.02
C HIS A 125 1.61 5.09 0.71
N ARG A 126 1.43 6.21 0.00
CA ARG A 126 0.74 6.24 -1.29
C ARG A 126 1.58 5.63 -2.40
N ILE A 127 2.88 5.93 -2.43
CA ILE A 127 3.81 5.34 -3.41
C ILE A 127 3.90 3.83 -3.20
N LEU A 128 4.05 3.38 -1.96
CA LEU A 128 4.13 1.98 -1.60
C LEU A 128 2.86 1.23 -1.99
N PHE A 129 1.70 1.78 -1.64
CA PHE A 129 0.41 1.19 -1.99
C PHE A 129 0.23 1.07 -3.51
N SER A 130 0.48 2.15 -4.25
CA SER A 130 0.36 2.14 -5.72
C SER A 130 1.30 1.14 -6.37
N SER A 131 2.54 1.05 -5.87
CA SER A 131 3.54 0.10 -6.38
C SER A 131 3.15 -1.35 -6.10
N ILE A 132 2.55 -1.63 -4.94
CA ILE A 132 2.04 -2.96 -4.59
C ILE A 132 0.87 -3.34 -5.50
N ILE A 133 -0.12 -2.47 -5.69
CA ILE A 133 -1.28 -2.75 -6.56
C ILE A 133 -0.84 -3.03 -8.00
N ILE A 134 0.07 -2.22 -8.52
CA ILE A 134 0.62 -2.44 -9.86
C ILE A 134 1.36 -3.79 -9.90
N GLY A 135 2.18 -4.07 -8.88
CA GLY A 135 2.91 -5.32 -8.77
C GLY A 135 2.00 -6.54 -8.75
N ILE A 136 0.94 -6.53 -7.94
CA ILE A 136 -0.05 -7.61 -7.88
C ILE A 136 -0.69 -7.82 -9.26
N LYS A 137 -1.24 -6.77 -9.85
CA LYS A 137 -1.95 -6.84 -11.13
C LYS A 137 -1.08 -7.28 -12.31
N TYR A 138 0.23 -7.06 -12.22
CA TYR A 138 1.17 -7.44 -13.27
C TYR A 138 1.76 -8.84 -13.08
N ASN A 139 1.93 -9.29 -11.83
CA ASN A 139 2.69 -10.47 -11.49
C ASN A 139 1.83 -11.63 -10.95
N GLU A 140 0.63 -11.36 -10.44
CA GLU A 140 -0.23 -12.38 -9.85
C GLU A 140 -1.42 -12.68 -10.77
N ASP A 141 -1.77 -13.95 -10.92
CA ASP A 141 -2.88 -14.39 -11.79
C ASP A 141 -4.25 -14.07 -11.18
N CYS A 142 -4.32 -14.03 -9.85
CA CYS A 142 -5.54 -13.74 -9.11
C CYS A 142 -5.37 -12.49 -8.25
N PHE A 143 -6.24 -11.52 -8.44
CA PHE A 143 -6.23 -10.27 -7.67
C PHE A 143 -7.65 -9.75 -7.43
N TYR A 144 -7.79 -8.98 -6.35
CA TYR A 144 -9.05 -8.31 -6.01
C TYR A 144 -9.24 -7.02 -6.82
N ASP A 145 -10.43 -6.46 -6.75
CA ASP A 145 -10.73 -5.17 -7.36
C ASP A 145 -10.05 -3.99 -6.64
N ASN A 146 -10.02 -2.83 -7.28
CA ASN A 146 -9.41 -1.64 -6.70
C ASN A 146 -10.14 -1.14 -5.44
N LYS A 147 -11.45 -1.40 -5.35
CA LYS A 147 -12.27 -1.02 -4.20
C LYS A 147 -11.85 -1.78 -2.95
N TYR A 148 -11.62 -3.08 -3.07
CA TYR A 148 -11.11 -3.91 -1.97
C TYR A 148 -9.77 -3.40 -1.45
N TYR A 149 -8.80 -3.18 -2.35
CA TYR A 149 -7.49 -2.67 -1.96
C TYR A 149 -7.55 -1.27 -1.33
N SER A 150 -8.40 -0.39 -1.85
CA SER A 150 -8.59 0.95 -1.29
C SER A 150 -9.12 0.93 0.14
N GLN A 151 -9.99 -0.02 0.47
CA GLN A 151 -10.50 -0.22 1.83
C GLN A 151 -9.38 -0.66 2.80
N ILE A 152 -8.47 -1.55 2.35
CA ILE A 152 -7.30 -1.96 3.15
C ILE A 152 -6.42 -0.75 3.48
N ALA A 153 -6.15 0.10 2.49
CA ALA A 153 -5.33 1.30 2.66
C ALA A 153 -6.00 2.36 3.55
N ALA A 154 -7.28 2.65 3.31
CA ALA A 154 -8.02 3.67 4.03
C ALA A 154 -8.16 3.37 5.52
N THR A 155 -8.50 2.12 5.87
CA THR A 155 -8.65 1.71 7.28
C THR A 155 -7.31 1.75 8.05
N ALA A 156 -6.18 1.62 7.37
CA ALA A 156 -4.87 1.76 7.99
C ALA A 156 -4.58 3.20 8.43
N CYS A 157 -5.03 4.19 7.65
CA CYS A 157 -4.87 5.62 7.97
C CYS A 157 -5.90 6.14 8.99
N ALA A 158 -7.10 5.56 9.04
CA ALA A 158 -8.21 6.06 9.85
C ALA A 158 -8.20 5.59 11.32
N ARG A 159 -7.59 4.46 11.65
CA ARG A 159 -7.72 3.85 12.98
C ARG A 159 -7.18 4.67 14.14
N ARG A 160 -6.19 5.53 13.94
CA ARG A 160 -5.62 6.35 15.03
C ARG A 160 -6.40 7.65 15.30
N SER A 161 -7.06 8.21 14.30
CA SER A 161 -7.86 9.41 14.50
C SER A 161 -9.06 9.17 15.44
N ILE A 162 -9.61 7.95 15.44
CA ILE A 162 -10.72 7.56 16.31
C ILE A 162 -10.22 7.34 17.76
N SER A 163 -9.05 6.73 17.96
CA SER A 163 -8.48 6.49 19.28
C SER A 163 -8.02 7.78 19.98
N GLU A 164 -7.42 8.72 19.23
CA GLU A 164 -7.00 10.01 19.78
C GLU A 164 -8.19 10.91 20.11
N ALA A 165 -9.24 10.90 19.30
CA ALA A 165 -10.48 11.60 19.60
C ALA A 165 -11.18 11.04 20.86
N ALA A 166 -11.16 9.71 21.04
CA ALA A 166 -11.70 9.07 22.24
C ALA A 166 -10.87 9.39 23.50
N LEU A 167 -9.55 9.41 23.40
CA LEU A 167 -8.64 9.76 24.50
C LEU A 167 -8.73 11.25 24.87
N SER A 168 -8.86 12.15 23.90
CA SER A 168 -9.01 13.58 24.16
C SER A 168 -10.36 13.90 24.83
N ASN A 169 -11.42 13.14 24.53
CA ASN A 169 -12.72 13.29 25.18
C ASN A 169 -12.72 12.69 26.60
N ALA A 170 -12.00 11.60 26.84
CA ALA A 170 -11.86 11.01 28.17
C ALA A 170 -11.00 11.86 29.14
N ALA A 171 -10.10 12.69 28.62
CA ALA A 171 -9.26 13.59 29.42
C ALA A 171 -9.97 14.92 29.79
N ARG A 172 -11.21 15.14 29.33
CA ARG A 172 -12.03 16.32 29.61
C ARG A 172 -13.18 16.07 30.60
N LEU A 173 -13.28 14.82 31.09
CA LEU A 173 -14.18 14.42 32.19
C LEU A 173 -13.42 14.27 33.51
#